data_92bb2f65923c9ad60dc12a9ae07624f8
#
_entry.id   92bb2f65923c9ad60dc12a9ae07624f8
#
_cell.length_a   1.000
_cell.length_b   1.000
_cell.length_c   1.000
_cell.angle_alpha   90.00
_cell.angle_beta   90.00
_cell.angle_gamma   90.00
#
_symmetry.space_group_name_H-M   'P 1'
#
loop_
_entity.id
_entity.type
_entity.pdbx_description
1 polymer ?
#
loop_
_entity_poly.entity_id
_entity_poly.type
_entity_poly.pdbx_seq_one_letter_code
_entity_poly.pdbx_strand_id
1 'polypeptide(L)'
;FFDAPFTKYFVNSCDGFVTMSEAVLQDLRTFTTDKPAGYNPHPMYESFGPQLDKVVAREKLGLDKGGKYLLFFGFIRKYKGLDVLLQAFADKRIQAAGIKLIIAGEYYDKPDEYQAIIAEHNLENALVQANDFIPDSEVSMYFSAADMVVQTYKTATQSGVTQIAYYYHNPMLVTDVGGLAELVPHNRVGYVTSTDTKEIADAILDFYANNREPEFVENIKTERQRFTWDSMIAKLFEVGGV
;
A
#
# COMPACT_ATOMS: atom_id res chain seq x y z
N PHE A 1 -14.15 -21.70 12.56
CA PHE A 1 -14.28 -22.90 13.40
C PHE A 1 -13.13 -23.90 13.22
N PHE A 2 -12.51 -23.97 12.03
CA PHE A 2 -11.41 -24.91 11.74
C PHE A 2 -10.01 -24.26 11.73
N ASP A 3 -9.90 -22.94 11.79
CA ASP A 3 -8.62 -22.23 11.66
C ASP A 3 -7.61 -22.58 12.76
N ALA A 4 -8.02 -22.56 14.02
CA ALA A 4 -7.11 -22.81 15.12
C ALA A 4 -6.54 -24.26 15.15
N PRO A 5 -7.33 -25.34 14.92
CA PRO A 5 -6.78 -26.68 14.80
C PRO A 5 -5.80 -26.87 13.62
N PHE A 6 -6.11 -26.29 12.46
CA PHE A 6 -5.22 -26.35 11.30
C PHE A 6 -3.96 -25.52 11.50
N THR A 7 -4.06 -24.33 12.06
CA THR A 7 -2.91 -23.50 12.43
C THR A 7 -2.01 -24.25 13.43
N LYS A 8 -2.59 -24.87 14.43
CA LYS A 8 -1.82 -25.66 15.42
C LYS A 8 -1.12 -26.86 14.78
N TYR A 9 -1.81 -27.56 13.87
CA TYR A 9 -1.21 -28.68 13.11
C TYR A 9 -0.03 -28.18 12.27
N PHE A 10 -0.20 -27.10 11.53
CA PHE A 10 0.85 -26.47 10.73
C PHE A 10 2.04 -26.05 11.59
N VAL A 11 1.78 -25.31 12.68
CA VAL A 11 2.82 -24.85 13.62
C VAL A 11 3.60 -26.01 14.22
N ASN A 12 2.93 -27.11 14.57
CA ASN A 12 3.59 -28.30 15.12
C ASN A 12 4.50 -28.99 14.10
N SER A 13 4.19 -28.88 12.81
CA SER A 13 4.90 -29.56 11.72
C SER A 13 6.09 -28.78 11.17
N CYS A 14 6.30 -27.53 11.60
CA CYS A 14 7.41 -26.68 11.18
C CYS A 14 8.50 -26.62 12.26
N ASP A 15 9.76 -26.46 11.88
CA ASP A 15 10.90 -26.36 12.79
C ASP A 15 11.18 -24.93 13.25
N GLY A 16 10.83 -23.94 12.41
CA GLY A 16 10.99 -22.52 12.71
C GLY A 16 10.11 -21.65 11.81
N PHE A 17 10.06 -20.35 12.10
CA PHE A 17 9.16 -19.41 11.41
C PHE A 17 9.83 -18.08 11.13
N VAL A 18 9.60 -17.54 9.94
CA VAL A 18 9.84 -16.12 9.66
C VAL A 18 8.49 -15.48 9.36
N THR A 19 8.11 -14.49 10.16
CA THR A 19 6.88 -13.72 9.97
C THR A 19 7.19 -12.39 9.29
N MET A 20 6.22 -11.87 8.54
CA MET A 20 6.41 -10.65 7.75
C MET A 20 5.79 -9.41 8.40
N SER A 21 5.25 -9.53 9.63
CA SER A 21 4.87 -8.42 10.50
C SER A 21 5.06 -8.83 11.97
N GLU A 22 5.32 -7.86 12.83
CA GLU A 22 5.43 -8.08 14.29
C GLU A 22 4.11 -8.58 14.87
N ALA A 23 2.97 -8.06 14.37
CA ALA A 23 1.66 -8.53 14.81
C ALA A 23 1.48 -10.04 14.58
N VAL A 24 1.87 -10.55 13.39
CA VAL A 24 1.83 -12.00 13.11
C VAL A 24 2.83 -12.78 13.95
N LEU A 25 3.99 -12.21 14.30
CA LEU A 25 4.92 -12.84 15.23
C LEU A 25 4.30 -13.01 16.63
N GLN A 26 3.62 -11.98 17.12
CA GLN A 26 2.91 -12.04 18.40
C GLN A 26 1.78 -13.08 18.36
N ASP A 27 0.99 -13.11 17.28
CA ASP A 27 -0.05 -14.13 17.11
C ASP A 27 0.54 -15.54 17.07
N LEU A 28 1.65 -15.77 16.38
CA LEU A 28 2.35 -17.05 16.34
C LEU A 28 2.75 -17.50 17.75
N ARG A 29 3.20 -16.59 18.61
CA ARG A 29 3.61 -16.89 20.00
C ARG A 29 2.46 -17.36 20.88
N THR A 30 1.20 -17.17 20.46
CA THR A 30 0.04 -17.79 21.14
C THR A 30 -0.08 -19.30 20.84
N PHE A 31 0.55 -19.78 19.76
CA PHE A 31 0.55 -21.20 19.36
C PHE A 31 1.83 -21.94 19.75
N THR A 32 2.97 -21.25 19.76
CA THR A 32 4.28 -21.83 20.15
C THR A 32 5.19 -20.78 20.77
N THR A 33 5.84 -21.14 21.89
CA THR A 33 6.82 -20.29 22.59
C THR A 33 8.26 -20.76 22.41
N ASP A 34 8.47 -22.01 22.04
CA ASP A 34 9.73 -22.75 22.07
C ASP A 34 10.40 -22.87 20.71
N LYS A 35 9.62 -22.78 19.63
CA LYS A 35 10.19 -22.88 18.29
C LYS A 35 10.90 -21.58 17.87
N PRO A 36 12.04 -21.67 17.17
CA PRO A 36 12.70 -20.50 16.61
C PRO A 36 11.72 -19.69 15.75
N ALA A 37 11.67 -18.40 15.99
CA ALA A 37 10.87 -17.51 15.14
C ALA A 37 11.46 -16.11 15.15
N GLY A 38 11.44 -15.46 13.99
CA GLY A 38 11.90 -14.10 13.80
C GLY A 38 11.00 -13.30 12.86
N TYR A 39 11.09 -11.99 12.96
CA TYR A 39 10.46 -11.06 12.05
C TYR A 39 11.43 -10.63 10.96
N ASN A 40 10.97 -10.62 9.72
CA ASN A 40 11.57 -9.90 8.61
C ASN A 40 10.45 -9.43 7.69
N PRO A 41 10.36 -8.13 7.34
CA PRO A 41 9.36 -7.64 6.42
C PRO A 41 9.53 -8.29 5.05
N HIS A 42 8.45 -8.37 4.29
CA HIS A 42 8.51 -8.91 2.93
C HIS A 42 9.49 -8.10 2.08
N PRO A 43 10.39 -8.74 1.32
CA PRO A 43 11.27 -8.04 0.38
C PRO A 43 10.49 -7.29 -0.71
N MET A 44 11.12 -6.27 -1.31
CA MET A 44 10.51 -5.54 -2.42
C MET A 44 10.25 -6.45 -3.62
N TYR A 45 9.20 -6.10 -4.37
CA TYR A 45 8.93 -6.72 -5.67
C TYR A 45 9.68 -5.95 -6.76
N GLU A 46 10.68 -6.60 -7.36
CA GLU A 46 11.52 -6.03 -8.42
C GLU A 46 11.15 -6.50 -9.83
N SER A 47 10.07 -7.31 -9.94
CA SER A 47 9.70 -8.01 -11.17
C SER A 47 8.86 -7.20 -12.16
N PHE A 48 8.37 -6.02 -11.78
CA PHE A 48 7.43 -5.22 -12.58
C PHE A 48 8.10 -4.22 -13.55
N GLY A 49 9.41 -4.38 -13.76
CA GLY A 49 10.19 -3.52 -14.65
C GLY A 49 10.73 -2.25 -14.00
N PRO A 50 11.56 -1.48 -14.72
CA PRO A 50 12.21 -0.30 -14.17
C PRO A 50 11.22 0.85 -13.96
N GLN A 51 11.58 1.75 -13.04
CA GLN A 51 10.88 3.01 -12.87
C GLN A 51 10.99 3.84 -14.16
N LEU A 52 9.88 4.39 -14.62
CA LEU A 52 9.82 5.31 -15.75
C LEU A 52 10.00 6.74 -15.25
N ASP A 53 10.38 7.63 -16.16
CA ASP A 53 10.21 9.07 -15.92
C ASP A 53 8.73 9.39 -15.70
N LYS A 54 8.42 10.22 -14.70
CA LYS A 54 7.05 10.54 -14.30
C LYS A 54 6.24 11.17 -15.43
N VAL A 55 6.87 12.05 -16.22
CA VAL A 55 6.22 12.74 -17.37
C VAL A 55 5.90 11.71 -18.45
N VAL A 56 6.83 10.79 -18.73
CA VAL A 56 6.64 9.72 -19.73
C VAL A 56 5.53 8.76 -19.29
N ALA A 57 5.50 8.38 -18.01
CA ALA A 57 4.46 7.51 -17.47
C ALA A 57 3.07 8.15 -17.57
N ARG A 58 2.95 9.43 -17.22
CA ARG A 58 1.71 10.21 -17.36
C ARG A 58 1.26 10.33 -18.80
N GLU A 59 2.16 10.58 -19.71
CA GLU A 59 1.84 10.66 -21.14
C GLU A 59 1.29 9.34 -21.68
N LYS A 60 1.87 8.22 -21.31
CA LYS A 60 1.38 6.87 -21.68
C LYS A 60 -0.02 6.58 -21.13
N LEU A 61 -0.35 7.11 -19.95
CA LEU A 61 -1.67 6.98 -19.34
C LEU A 61 -2.68 8.06 -19.81
N GLY A 62 -2.29 8.95 -20.71
CA GLY A 62 -3.14 10.06 -21.15
C GLY A 62 -3.43 11.11 -20.07
N LEU A 63 -2.54 11.23 -19.08
CA LEU A 63 -2.67 12.13 -17.94
C LEU A 63 -1.98 13.47 -18.21
N ASP A 64 -2.45 14.54 -17.56
CA ASP A 64 -1.75 15.82 -17.55
C ASP A 64 -0.37 15.68 -16.89
N LYS A 65 0.67 16.11 -17.60
CA LYS A 65 2.07 16.00 -17.16
C LYS A 65 2.34 16.74 -15.84
N GLY A 66 1.69 17.87 -15.62
CA GLY A 66 1.79 18.69 -14.42
C GLY A 66 0.72 18.43 -13.35
N GLY A 67 -0.16 17.46 -13.56
CA GLY A 67 -1.24 17.13 -12.64
C GLY A 67 -0.77 16.54 -11.32
N LYS A 68 -1.69 16.44 -10.37
CA LYS A 68 -1.49 15.85 -9.04
C LYS A 68 -2.22 14.52 -8.99
N TYR A 69 -1.51 13.40 -8.79
CA TYR A 69 -2.08 12.06 -8.90
C TYR A 69 -1.74 11.19 -7.71
N LEU A 70 -2.77 10.71 -7.03
CA LEU A 70 -2.68 9.61 -6.06
C LEU A 70 -3.00 8.29 -6.76
N LEU A 71 -2.47 7.17 -6.24
CA LEU A 71 -2.71 5.84 -6.78
C LEU A 71 -3.31 4.93 -5.72
N PHE A 72 -4.49 4.36 -6.01
CA PHE A 72 -5.04 3.18 -5.37
C PHE A 72 -4.85 1.99 -6.32
N PHE A 73 -4.16 0.94 -5.87
CA PHE A 73 -3.70 -0.13 -6.77
C PHE A 73 -4.10 -1.54 -6.32
N GLY A 74 -4.33 -2.42 -7.31
CA GLY A 74 -4.56 -3.86 -7.19
C GLY A 74 -6.03 -4.21 -7.00
N PHE A 75 -6.34 -5.51 -6.83
CA PHE A 75 -7.72 -5.99 -6.72
C PHE A 75 -8.55 -5.17 -5.74
N ILE A 76 -9.69 -4.68 -6.20
CA ILE A 76 -10.59 -3.84 -5.41
C ILE A 76 -11.49 -4.78 -4.60
N ARG A 77 -11.25 -4.80 -3.27
CA ARG A 77 -11.99 -5.59 -2.28
C ARG A 77 -12.40 -4.70 -1.12
N LYS A 78 -13.51 -5.03 -0.45
CA LYS A 78 -14.07 -4.23 0.66
C LYS A 78 -13.06 -3.91 1.77
N TYR A 79 -12.20 -4.86 2.12
CA TYR A 79 -11.21 -4.64 3.17
C TYR A 79 -10.14 -3.60 2.80
N LYS A 80 -9.92 -3.34 1.50
CA LYS A 80 -8.96 -2.34 1.02
C LYS A 80 -9.45 -0.90 1.15
N GLY A 81 -10.74 -0.69 1.46
CA GLY A 81 -11.27 0.59 1.86
C GLY A 81 -11.30 1.66 0.75
N LEU A 82 -11.51 1.27 -0.52
CA LEU A 82 -11.71 2.24 -1.59
C LEU A 82 -12.89 3.16 -1.28
N ASP A 83 -13.96 2.66 -0.64
CA ASP A 83 -15.09 3.46 -0.18
C ASP A 83 -14.68 4.56 0.80
N VAL A 84 -13.78 4.25 1.75
CA VAL A 84 -13.22 5.23 2.70
C VAL A 84 -12.44 6.31 1.94
N LEU A 85 -11.62 5.91 0.97
CA LEU A 85 -10.85 6.85 0.17
C LEU A 85 -11.74 7.75 -0.69
N LEU A 86 -12.76 7.20 -1.34
CA LEU A 86 -13.72 7.98 -2.13
C LEU A 86 -14.48 8.99 -1.26
N GLN A 87 -14.86 8.62 -0.04
CA GLN A 87 -15.47 9.55 0.92
C GLN A 87 -14.48 10.65 1.36
N ALA A 88 -13.20 10.34 1.53
CA ALA A 88 -12.19 11.37 1.79
C ALA A 88 -12.03 12.32 0.59
N PHE A 89 -12.11 11.81 -0.65
CA PHE A 89 -12.09 12.61 -1.87
C PHE A 89 -13.32 13.51 -2.05
N ALA A 90 -14.40 13.27 -1.33
CA ALA A 90 -15.56 14.16 -1.28
C ALA A 90 -15.25 15.51 -0.59
N ASP A 91 -14.11 15.63 0.10
CA ASP A 91 -13.67 16.90 0.68
C ASP A 91 -13.44 17.94 -0.43
N LYS A 92 -14.18 19.04 -0.35
CA LYS A 92 -14.12 20.12 -1.36
C LYS A 92 -12.72 20.74 -1.49
N ARG A 93 -11.89 20.66 -0.46
CA ARG A 93 -10.50 21.17 -0.49
C ARG A 93 -9.63 20.34 -1.43
N ILE A 94 -9.81 19.01 -1.46
CA ILE A 94 -9.12 18.10 -2.39
C ILE A 94 -9.51 18.42 -3.83
N GLN A 95 -10.83 18.57 -4.08
CA GLN A 95 -11.34 18.92 -5.40
C GLN A 95 -10.84 20.29 -5.88
N ALA A 96 -10.87 21.30 -4.98
CA ALA A 96 -10.36 22.64 -5.28
C ALA A 96 -8.85 22.67 -5.54
N ALA A 97 -8.09 21.75 -4.92
CA ALA A 97 -6.64 21.61 -5.14
C ALA A 97 -6.30 20.89 -6.47
N GLY A 98 -7.30 20.40 -7.21
CA GLY A 98 -7.14 19.70 -8.48
C GLY A 98 -6.43 18.35 -8.35
N ILE A 99 -6.52 17.70 -7.18
CA ILE A 99 -5.93 16.39 -6.93
C ILE A 99 -6.83 15.32 -7.56
N LYS A 100 -6.22 14.38 -8.27
CA LYS A 100 -6.90 13.26 -8.91
C LYS A 100 -6.47 11.93 -8.30
N LEU A 101 -7.38 10.96 -8.33
CA LEU A 101 -7.13 9.59 -7.88
C LEU A 101 -7.12 8.66 -9.10
N ILE A 102 -6.02 7.96 -9.29
CA ILE A 102 -5.93 6.82 -10.19
C ILE A 102 -6.39 5.59 -9.40
N ILE A 103 -7.43 4.93 -9.89
CA ILE A 103 -7.90 3.63 -9.39
C ILE A 103 -7.51 2.61 -10.44
N ALA A 104 -6.51 1.78 -10.14
CA ALA A 104 -5.97 0.80 -11.07
C ALA A 104 -6.09 -0.62 -10.51
N GLY A 105 -7.00 -1.41 -11.08
CA GLY A 105 -7.23 -2.78 -10.69
C GLY A 105 -8.67 -3.25 -10.84
N GLU A 106 -8.81 -4.54 -10.94
CA GLU A 106 -10.08 -5.23 -11.17
C GLU A 106 -10.96 -5.24 -9.90
N TYR A 107 -12.26 -5.00 -10.08
CA TYR A 107 -13.25 -5.16 -9.02
C TYR A 107 -13.52 -6.65 -8.74
N TYR A 108 -13.24 -7.07 -7.52
CA TYR A 108 -13.56 -8.42 -7.05
C TYR A 108 -14.96 -8.51 -6.44
N ASP A 109 -15.41 -7.40 -5.87
CA ASP A 109 -16.75 -7.19 -5.35
C ASP A 109 -17.57 -6.35 -6.36
N LYS A 110 -18.90 -6.33 -6.21
CA LYS A 110 -19.77 -5.52 -7.08
C LYS A 110 -19.41 -4.03 -6.97
N PRO A 111 -19.26 -3.34 -8.11
CA PRO A 111 -18.85 -1.92 -8.12
C PRO A 111 -19.94 -0.96 -7.67
N ASP A 112 -21.19 -1.40 -7.52
CA ASP A 112 -22.38 -0.55 -7.32
C ASP A 112 -22.24 0.40 -6.11
N GLU A 113 -21.66 -0.09 -5.00
CA GLU A 113 -21.43 0.68 -3.79
C GLU A 113 -20.44 1.85 -4.04
N TYR A 114 -19.36 1.60 -4.77
CA TYR A 114 -18.37 2.62 -5.14
C TYR A 114 -18.93 3.62 -6.14
N GLN A 115 -19.69 3.14 -7.13
CA GLN A 115 -20.33 4.00 -8.13
C GLN A 115 -21.37 4.93 -7.49
N ALA A 116 -22.09 4.45 -6.46
CA ALA A 116 -23.02 5.28 -5.71
C ALA A 116 -22.29 6.44 -5.00
N ILE A 117 -21.16 6.17 -4.33
CA ILE A 117 -20.35 7.21 -3.66
C ILE A 117 -19.81 8.22 -4.69
N ILE A 118 -19.31 7.73 -5.83
CA ILE A 118 -18.79 8.58 -6.91
C ILE A 118 -19.88 9.54 -7.42
N ALA A 119 -21.07 9.04 -7.69
CA ALA A 119 -22.19 9.84 -8.18
C ALA A 119 -22.72 10.81 -7.11
N GLU A 120 -22.87 10.37 -5.86
CA GLU A 120 -23.34 11.21 -4.74
C GLU A 120 -22.45 12.44 -4.53
N HIS A 121 -21.13 12.27 -4.68
CA HIS A 121 -20.15 13.34 -4.43
C HIS A 121 -19.61 14.00 -5.69
N ASN A 122 -20.11 13.64 -6.88
CA ASN A 122 -19.70 14.15 -8.19
C ASN A 122 -18.19 14.03 -8.43
N LEU A 123 -17.64 12.83 -8.18
CA LEU A 123 -16.19 12.60 -8.23
C LEU A 123 -15.66 12.20 -9.62
N GLU A 124 -16.51 12.02 -10.63
CA GLU A 124 -16.17 11.48 -11.95
C GLU A 124 -14.95 12.20 -12.56
N ASN A 125 -14.90 13.52 -12.43
CA ASN A 125 -13.80 14.35 -12.97
C ASN A 125 -12.51 14.31 -12.12
N ALA A 126 -12.60 13.83 -10.89
CA ALA A 126 -11.46 13.66 -9.99
C ALA A 126 -10.82 12.26 -10.07
N LEU A 127 -11.44 11.34 -10.83
CA LEU A 127 -11.01 9.95 -10.92
C LEU A 127 -10.46 9.61 -12.31
N VAL A 128 -9.43 8.78 -12.31
CA VAL A 128 -8.92 8.07 -13.49
C VAL A 128 -9.05 6.59 -13.20
N GLN A 129 -9.93 5.90 -13.92
CA GLN A 129 -10.29 4.51 -13.62
C GLN A 129 -9.71 3.57 -14.67
N ALA A 130 -8.93 2.57 -14.24
CA ALA A 130 -8.48 1.41 -14.99
C ALA A 130 -9.01 0.16 -14.28
N ASN A 131 -10.23 -0.22 -14.59
CA ASN A 131 -11.03 -1.20 -13.83
C ASN A 131 -10.80 -2.65 -14.26
N ASP A 132 -9.83 -2.89 -15.11
CA ASP A 132 -9.42 -4.22 -15.57
C ASP A 132 -8.21 -4.72 -14.78
N PHE A 133 -7.88 -6.00 -14.93
CA PHE A 133 -6.63 -6.54 -14.44
C PHE A 133 -5.45 -5.80 -15.05
N ILE A 134 -4.55 -5.28 -14.21
CA ILE A 134 -3.34 -4.60 -14.66
C ILE A 134 -2.24 -5.64 -14.88
N PRO A 135 -1.78 -5.84 -16.12
CA PRO A 135 -0.68 -6.75 -16.43
C PRO A 135 0.62 -6.30 -15.73
N ASP A 136 1.48 -7.25 -15.37
CA ASP A 136 2.77 -6.98 -14.72
C ASP A 136 3.63 -5.99 -15.50
N SER A 137 3.56 -6.02 -16.84
CA SER A 137 4.28 -5.09 -17.74
C SER A 137 3.80 -3.64 -17.67
N GLU A 138 2.64 -3.39 -17.09
CA GLU A 138 2.04 -2.06 -16.99
C GLU A 138 2.13 -1.48 -15.57
N VAL A 139 2.42 -2.29 -14.56
CA VAL A 139 2.50 -1.87 -13.15
C VAL A 139 3.45 -0.68 -12.98
N SER A 140 4.65 -0.75 -13.61
CA SER A 140 5.64 0.32 -13.53
C SER A 140 5.11 1.67 -13.98
N MET A 141 4.20 1.69 -14.96
CA MET A 141 3.61 2.91 -15.51
C MET A 141 2.73 3.63 -14.48
N TYR A 142 1.86 2.90 -13.78
CA TYR A 142 0.98 3.47 -12.75
C TYR A 142 1.75 4.01 -11.56
N PHE A 143 2.71 3.23 -11.02
CA PHE A 143 3.53 3.66 -9.90
C PHE A 143 4.44 4.85 -10.25
N SER A 144 5.01 4.86 -11.47
CA SER A 144 5.85 5.98 -11.92
C SER A 144 5.04 7.27 -12.20
N ALA A 145 3.76 7.17 -12.56
CA ALA A 145 2.89 8.32 -12.80
C ALA A 145 2.40 9.00 -11.52
N ALA A 146 2.28 8.24 -10.43
CA ALA A 146 1.72 8.69 -9.17
C ALA A 146 2.70 9.54 -8.34
N ASP A 147 2.16 10.46 -7.54
CA ASP A 147 2.91 11.22 -6.54
C ASP A 147 2.94 10.51 -5.19
N MET A 148 1.85 9.80 -4.86
CA MET A 148 1.73 9.05 -3.61
C MET A 148 0.80 7.85 -3.80
N VAL A 149 1.13 6.71 -3.20
CA VAL A 149 0.27 5.51 -3.15
C VAL A 149 -0.59 5.55 -1.90
N VAL A 150 -1.90 5.28 -2.03
CA VAL A 150 -2.85 5.35 -0.92
C VAL A 150 -3.47 3.99 -0.65
N GLN A 151 -3.40 3.54 0.60
CA GLN A 151 -3.89 2.24 1.06
C GLN A 151 -4.76 2.44 2.31
N THR A 152 -6.03 2.78 2.12
CA THR A 152 -7.02 3.05 3.17
C THR A 152 -7.66 1.77 3.71
N TYR A 153 -6.86 0.74 3.95
CA TYR A 153 -7.34 -0.58 4.34
C TYR A 153 -8.10 -0.55 5.67
N LYS A 154 -9.15 -1.35 5.77
CA LYS A 154 -9.94 -1.53 7.00
C LYS A 154 -9.36 -2.63 7.89
N THR A 155 -8.66 -3.57 7.29
CA THR A 155 -7.91 -4.63 7.96
C THR A 155 -6.83 -5.17 7.03
N ALA A 156 -5.66 -5.47 7.57
CA ALA A 156 -4.57 -6.10 6.83
C ALA A 156 -3.53 -6.67 7.80
N THR A 157 -2.87 -7.75 7.43
CA THR A 157 -1.64 -8.21 8.10
C THR A 157 -0.41 -7.59 7.45
N GLN A 158 -0.46 -7.42 6.13
CA GLN A 158 0.58 -6.79 5.29
C GLN A 158 -0.01 -6.40 3.93
N SER A 159 0.76 -5.69 3.10
CA SER A 159 0.37 -5.35 1.73
C SER A 159 1.54 -5.46 0.76
N GLY A 160 1.37 -6.25 -0.31
CA GLY A 160 2.33 -6.29 -1.42
C GLY A 160 2.44 -4.94 -2.14
N VAL A 161 1.37 -4.14 -2.14
CA VAL A 161 1.38 -2.80 -2.74
C VAL A 161 2.40 -1.87 -2.06
N THR A 162 2.58 -1.99 -0.74
CA THR A 162 3.61 -1.27 0.00
C THR A 162 5.02 -1.60 -0.52
N GLN A 163 5.28 -2.86 -0.82
CA GLN A 163 6.60 -3.30 -1.32
C GLN A 163 6.86 -2.82 -2.75
N ILE A 164 5.81 -2.75 -3.58
CA ILE A 164 5.89 -2.16 -4.92
C ILE A 164 6.14 -0.65 -4.80
N ALA A 165 5.44 0.05 -3.89
CA ALA A 165 5.63 1.48 -3.65
C ALA A 165 7.07 1.81 -3.22
N TYR A 166 7.67 1.00 -2.35
CA TYR A 166 9.09 1.13 -1.98
C TYR A 166 10.03 0.97 -3.17
N TYR A 167 9.76 0.01 -4.04
CA TYR A 167 10.58 -0.21 -5.24
C TYR A 167 10.58 1.01 -6.16
N TYR A 168 9.41 1.62 -6.39
CA TYR A 168 9.25 2.81 -7.23
C TYR A 168 9.45 4.14 -6.48
N HIS A 169 9.91 4.12 -5.24
CA HIS A 169 10.14 5.30 -4.40
C HIS A 169 8.89 6.17 -4.19
N ASN A 170 7.70 5.59 -4.21
CA ASN A 170 6.48 6.33 -3.95
C ASN A 170 6.28 6.60 -2.46
N PRO A 171 6.06 7.84 -2.04
CA PRO A 171 5.46 8.14 -0.75
C PRO A 171 4.14 7.38 -0.57
N MET A 172 3.78 7.09 0.68
CA MET A 172 2.59 6.30 0.97
C MET A 172 1.69 6.97 1.99
N LEU A 173 0.37 6.84 1.81
CA LEU A 173 -0.59 7.06 2.86
C LEU A 173 -1.23 5.71 3.18
N VAL A 174 -1.13 5.28 4.43
CA VAL A 174 -1.71 4.02 4.90
C VAL A 174 -2.59 4.25 6.13
N THR A 175 -3.59 3.41 6.33
CA THR A 175 -4.33 3.38 7.58
C THR A 175 -3.60 2.56 8.64
N ASP A 176 -3.78 2.92 9.91
CA ASP A 176 -3.20 2.24 11.07
C ASP A 176 -3.96 0.93 11.35
N VAL A 177 -3.73 -0.07 10.49
CA VAL A 177 -4.35 -1.40 10.61
C VAL A 177 -3.31 -2.50 10.41
N GLY A 178 -3.30 -3.45 11.32
CA GLY A 178 -2.40 -4.59 11.28
C GLY A 178 -0.92 -4.17 11.14
N GLY A 179 -0.20 -4.77 10.18
CA GLY A 179 1.22 -4.48 9.95
C GLY A 179 1.51 -3.32 9.00
N LEU A 180 0.51 -2.56 8.51
CA LEU A 180 0.78 -1.50 7.54
C LEU A 180 1.57 -0.32 8.14
N ALA A 181 1.20 0.12 9.33
CA ALA A 181 1.89 1.22 10.02
C ALA A 181 3.36 0.89 10.34
N GLU A 182 3.67 -0.38 10.60
CA GLU A 182 5.06 -0.85 10.83
C GLU A 182 5.96 -0.63 9.62
N LEU A 183 5.35 -0.65 8.41
CA LEU A 183 6.06 -0.53 7.14
C LEU A 183 6.22 0.92 6.67
N VAL A 184 5.41 1.85 7.18
CA VAL A 184 5.37 3.25 6.71
C VAL A 184 5.63 4.19 7.89
N PRO A 185 6.90 4.50 8.22
CA PRO A 185 7.24 5.48 9.24
C PRO A 185 6.56 6.82 8.97
N HIS A 186 5.61 7.19 9.87
CA HIS A 186 4.78 8.39 9.76
C HIS A 186 5.63 9.67 9.66
N ASN A 187 5.26 10.58 8.75
CA ASN A 187 5.96 11.84 8.47
C ASN A 187 7.43 11.67 8.00
N ARG A 188 7.85 10.45 7.70
CA ARG A 188 9.19 10.16 7.17
C ARG A 188 9.15 9.68 5.71
N VAL A 189 8.31 8.69 5.41
CA VAL A 189 8.15 8.14 4.06
C VAL A 189 6.70 8.29 3.56
N GLY A 190 5.85 8.90 4.36
CA GLY A 190 4.44 9.06 4.09
C GLY A 190 3.64 9.31 5.36
N TYR A 191 2.36 8.96 5.33
CA TYR A 191 1.43 9.19 6.43
C TYR A 191 0.82 7.88 6.91
N VAL A 192 0.62 7.79 8.23
CA VAL A 192 -0.23 6.79 8.87
C VAL A 192 -1.42 7.54 9.47
N THR A 193 -2.63 7.16 9.11
CA THR A 193 -3.88 7.78 9.56
C THR A 193 -4.81 6.71 10.14
N SER A 194 -5.82 7.12 10.87
CA SER A 194 -6.96 6.25 11.12
C SER A 194 -7.80 6.08 9.83
N THR A 195 -8.92 5.36 9.91
CA THR A 195 -9.90 5.27 8.82
C THR A 195 -10.84 6.49 8.77
N ASP A 196 -10.58 7.53 9.54
CA ASP A 196 -11.34 8.79 9.50
C ASP A 196 -11.06 9.53 8.18
N THR A 197 -12.12 9.82 7.44
CA THR A 197 -12.03 10.42 6.11
C THR A 197 -11.46 11.84 6.13
N LYS A 198 -11.68 12.58 7.23
CA LYS A 198 -11.13 13.92 7.39
C LYS A 198 -9.60 13.85 7.62
N GLU A 199 -9.15 12.92 8.45
CA GLU A 199 -7.71 12.73 8.72
C GLU A 199 -6.97 12.33 7.43
N ILE A 200 -7.56 11.43 6.62
CA ILE A 200 -7.03 11.05 5.30
C ILE A 200 -6.97 12.28 4.38
N ALA A 201 -8.05 13.06 4.31
CA ALA A 201 -8.09 14.26 3.48
C ALA A 201 -7.05 15.31 3.92
N ASP A 202 -6.91 15.52 5.22
CA ASP A 202 -5.92 16.47 5.78
C ASP A 202 -4.48 16.04 5.45
N ALA A 203 -4.16 14.74 5.53
CA ALA A 203 -2.84 14.20 5.15
C ALA A 203 -2.56 14.35 3.64
N ILE A 204 -3.55 14.11 2.78
CA ILE A 204 -3.44 14.33 1.33
C ILE A 204 -3.16 15.81 1.02
N LEU A 205 -3.87 16.71 1.69
CA LEU A 205 -3.69 18.15 1.49
C LEU A 205 -2.34 18.64 2.01
N ASP A 206 -1.89 18.15 3.16
CA ASP A 206 -0.56 18.45 3.73
C ASP A 206 0.55 18.05 2.74
N PHE A 207 0.45 16.86 2.13
CA PHE A 207 1.43 16.35 1.18
C PHE A 207 1.71 17.32 0.03
N TYR A 208 0.64 17.88 -0.57
CA TYR A 208 0.79 18.82 -1.68
C TYR A 208 1.05 20.25 -1.24
N ALA A 209 0.41 20.72 -0.15
CA ALA A 209 0.57 22.09 0.32
C ALA A 209 1.98 22.36 0.82
N ASN A 210 2.62 21.38 1.42
CA ASN A 210 3.97 21.48 1.98
C ASN A 210 5.04 20.85 1.09
N ASN A 211 4.69 20.46 -0.15
CA ASN A 211 5.63 19.85 -1.12
C ASN A 211 6.47 18.72 -0.50
N ARG A 212 5.80 17.77 0.18
CA ARG A 212 6.47 16.70 0.94
C ARG A 212 7.11 15.61 0.09
N GLU A 213 6.76 15.52 -1.19
CA GLU A 213 7.25 14.44 -2.07
C GLU A 213 8.78 14.31 -2.09
N PRO A 214 9.57 15.38 -2.32
CA PRO A 214 11.03 15.25 -2.40
C PRO A 214 11.65 14.72 -1.12
N GLU A 215 11.17 15.18 0.05
CA GLU A 215 11.65 14.73 1.36
C GLU A 215 11.33 13.25 1.58
N PHE A 216 10.09 12.84 1.31
CA PHE A 216 9.68 11.45 1.50
C PHE A 216 10.39 10.50 0.54
N VAL A 217 10.58 10.90 -0.72
CA VAL A 217 11.33 10.12 -1.71
C VAL A 217 12.78 9.90 -1.25
N GLU A 218 13.45 10.92 -0.71
CA GLU A 218 14.82 10.77 -0.21
C GLU A 218 14.87 9.83 1.00
N ASN A 219 13.95 9.95 1.91
CA ASN A 219 13.84 9.06 3.06
C ASN A 219 13.54 7.60 2.66
N ILE A 220 12.71 7.39 1.63
CA ILE A 220 12.39 6.07 1.09
C ILE A 220 13.66 5.36 0.60
N LYS A 221 14.61 6.06 -0.02
CA LYS A 221 15.86 5.46 -0.49
C LYS A 221 16.68 4.82 0.64
N THR A 222 16.60 5.39 1.83
CA THR A 222 17.22 4.83 3.05
C THR A 222 16.35 3.73 3.64
N GLU A 223 15.06 3.97 3.83
CA GLU A 223 14.15 3.05 4.50
C GLU A 223 14.01 1.71 3.75
N ARG A 224 14.00 1.75 2.41
CA ARG A 224 13.85 0.54 1.58
C ARG A 224 14.97 -0.49 1.76
N GLN A 225 16.13 -0.11 2.34
CA GLN A 225 17.25 -1.02 2.54
C GLN A 225 16.92 -2.18 3.50
N ARG A 226 15.89 -2.04 4.33
CA ARG A 226 15.41 -3.13 5.20
C ARG A 226 14.53 -4.16 4.48
N PHE A 227 14.12 -3.90 3.23
CA PHE A 227 13.23 -4.76 2.44
C PHE A 227 13.99 -5.49 1.33
N THR A 228 15.15 -6.05 1.64
CA THR A 228 15.99 -6.77 0.68
C THR A 228 15.81 -8.29 0.79
N TRP A 229 16.05 -8.99 -0.30
CA TRP A 229 16.10 -10.45 -0.30
C TRP A 229 17.24 -10.98 0.56
N ASP A 230 18.39 -10.28 0.60
CA ASP A 230 19.53 -10.66 1.45
C ASP A 230 19.14 -10.65 2.93
N SER A 231 18.39 -9.65 3.38
CA SER A 231 17.86 -9.60 4.75
C SER A 231 16.94 -10.78 5.05
N MET A 232 16.04 -11.13 4.12
CA MET A 232 15.14 -12.27 4.28
C MET A 232 15.92 -13.59 4.35
N ILE A 233 16.87 -13.79 3.45
CA ILE A 233 17.72 -15.00 3.42
C ILE A 233 18.53 -15.12 4.71
N ALA A 234 19.16 -14.04 5.17
CA ALA A 234 19.89 -14.03 6.42
C ALA A 234 18.99 -14.41 7.62
N LYS A 235 17.76 -13.89 7.66
CA LYS A 235 16.78 -14.25 8.72
C LYS A 235 16.35 -15.72 8.64
N LEU A 236 16.18 -16.27 7.45
CA LEU A 236 15.85 -17.69 7.27
C LEU A 236 16.99 -18.59 7.77
N PHE A 237 18.26 -18.27 7.50
CA PHE A 237 19.41 -19.02 8.02
C PHE A 237 19.52 -18.88 9.55
N GLU A 238 19.35 -17.67 10.10
CA GLU A 238 19.34 -17.44 11.56
C GLU A 238 18.28 -18.33 12.24
N VAL A 239 17.05 -18.35 11.74
CA VAL A 239 15.96 -19.16 12.30
C VAL A 239 16.20 -20.65 12.07
N GLY A 240 16.80 -21.03 10.94
CA GLY A 240 17.13 -22.43 10.61
C GLY A 240 18.36 -22.98 11.37
N GLY A 241 19.15 -22.14 12.04
CA GLY A 241 20.34 -22.55 12.78
C GLY A 241 21.50 -22.97 11.88
N VAL A 242 21.60 -22.40 10.66
CA VAL A 242 22.64 -22.71 9.66
C VAL A 242 23.39 -21.47 9.24
#